data_4b24842f207a7a87e534e7fa170ad335
#
_entry.id   4b24842f207a7a87e534e7fa170ad335
#
_cell.length_a   1.000
_cell.length_b   1.000
_cell.length_c   1.000
_cell.angle_alpha   90.00
_cell.angle_beta   90.00
_cell.angle_gamma   90.00
#
_symmetry.space_group_name_H-M   'P 1'
#
loop_
_entity.id
_entity.type
_entity.pdbx_description
1 polymer ?
#
loop_
_entity_poly.entity_id
_entity_poly.type
_entity_poly.pdbx_seq_one_letter_code
_entity_poly.pdbx_strand_id
1 'polypeptide(L)'
;NYFPEDVVRKLGVWPKQVVDLKALTGDPSDNIPGVKGIGPKTAVKLLKQYGSLDGIYEHLDEIGGKTKELLNMYKDSAYLSYDLAKIRTNLDIPFDLEQARTDNIDIEEVMALFNELQFRSLTTRFQKLLGQGAISAEAEQMELFKKEPVKLGMPAKYDIQVTIVDDKEKLKDLVEK
;
A
#
# COMPACT_ATOMS: atom_id res chain seq x y z
N ASN A 1 -5.08 -11.77 -15.81
CA ASN A 1 -6.06 -12.47 -15.00
C ASN A 1 -5.39 -13.66 -14.30
N TYR A 2 -5.73 -13.87 -13.02
CA TYR A 2 -5.31 -15.04 -12.27
C TYR A 2 -6.50 -15.99 -12.14
N PHE A 3 -6.30 -17.24 -12.50
CA PHE A 3 -7.25 -18.30 -12.24
C PHE A 3 -6.94 -18.99 -10.90
N PRO A 4 -7.87 -19.75 -10.31
CA PRO A 4 -7.64 -20.46 -9.04
C PRO A 4 -6.37 -21.33 -9.05
N GLU A 5 -6.07 -21.97 -10.18
CA GLU A 5 -4.90 -22.83 -10.38
C GLU A 5 -3.58 -22.02 -10.35
N ASP A 6 -3.62 -20.76 -10.80
CA ASP A 6 -2.46 -19.86 -10.71
C ASP A 6 -2.13 -19.51 -9.26
N VAL A 7 -3.16 -19.36 -8.43
CA VAL A 7 -3.00 -19.13 -6.97
C VAL A 7 -2.37 -20.35 -6.33
N VAL A 8 -2.87 -21.54 -6.65
CA VAL A 8 -2.30 -22.80 -6.14
C VAL A 8 -0.84 -22.97 -6.58
N ARG A 9 -0.54 -22.66 -7.84
CA ARG A 9 0.84 -22.73 -8.35
C ARG A 9 1.77 -21.75 -7.66
N LYS A 10 1.30 -20.52 -7.36
CA LYS A 10 2.10 -19.46 -6.77
C LYS A 10 2.21 -19.55 -5.25
N LEU A 11 1.11 -19.84 -4.57
CA LEU A 11 1.02 -19.81 -3.09
C LEU A 11 0.98 -21.21 -2.46
N GLY A 12 0.70 -22.26 -3.25
CA GLY A 12 0.58 -23.63 -2.75
C GLY A 12 -0.75 -23.97 -2.07
N VAL A 13 -1.69 -23.04 -2.02
CA VAL A 13 -3.02 -23.17 -1.42
C VAL A 13 -4.11 -22.66 -2.36
N TRP A 14 -5.35 -23.10 -2.15
CA TRP A 14 -6.50 -22.62 -2.90
C TRP A 14 -6.87 -21.17 -2.49
N PRO A 15 -7.53 -20.38 -3.36
CA PRO A 15 -7.93 -19.00 -3.06
C PRO A 15 -8.64 -18.84 -1.73
N LYS A 16 -9.54 -19.77 -1.38
CA LYS A 16 -10.27 -19.77 -0.11
C LYS A 16 -9.40 -19.93 1.14
N GLN A 17 -8.18 -20.44 0.98
CA GLN A 17 -7.22 -20.67 2.07
C GLN A 17 -6.17 -19.55 2.17
N VAL A 18 -6.24 -18.52 1.34
CA VAL A 18 -5.24 -17.43 1.35
C VAL A 18 -5.28 -16.65 2.66
N VAL A 19 -6.46 -16.46 3.24
CA VAL A 19 -6.62 -15.81 4.54
C VAL A 19 -5.97 -16.66 5.64
N ASP A 20 -6.21 -17.98 5.64
CA ASP A 20 -5.59 -18.91 6.60
C ASP A 20 -4.06 -18.94 6.43
N LEU A 21 -3.58 -18.88 5.20
CA LEU A 21 -2.15 -18.79 4.91
C LEU A 21 -1.54 -17.53 5.54
N LYS A 22 -2.16 -16.36 5.32
CA LYS A 22 -1.71 -15.09 5.92
C LYS A 22 -1.84 -15.09 7.44
N ALA A 23 -2.86 -15.76 8.00
CA ALA A 23 -3.02 -15.93 9.43
C ALA A 23 -1.84 -16.69 10.08
N LEU A 24 -1.29 -17.66 9.38
CA LEU A 24 -0.15 -18.44 9.84
C LEU A 24 1.20 -17.77 9.57
N THR A 25 1.40 -17.26 8.35
CA THR A 25 2.70 -16.72 7.93
C THR A 25 2.91 -15.26 8.30
N GLY A 26 1.83 -14.53 8.58
CA GLY A 26 1.82 -13.09 8.60
C GLY A 26 1.91 -12.47 7.20
N ASP A 27 1.85 -11.16 7.17
CA ASP A 27 2.11 -10.34 5.99
C ASP A 27 2.83 -9.04 6.41
N PRO A 28 4.15 -8.96 6.22
CA PRO A 28 4.91 -7.76 6.61
C PRO A 28 4.49 -6.48 5.90
N SER A 29 3.95 -6.58 4.68
CA SER A 29 3.49 -5.41 3.91
C SER A 29 2.30 -4.72 4.57
N ASP A 30 1.44 -5.51 5.22
CA ASP A 30 0.23 -5.05 5.90
C ASP A 30 0.39 -5.05 7.44
N ASN A 31 1.60 -5.30 7.94
CA ASN A 31 1.90 -5.42 9.37
C ASN A 31 1.05 -6.49 10.10
N ILE A 32 0.74 -7.59 9.41
CA ILE A 32 0.01 -8.74 9.96
C ILE A 32 1.03 -9.69 10.60
N PRO A 33 0.95 -9.98 11.92
CA PRO A 33 2.02 -10.64 12.64
C PRO A 33 2.18 -12.13 12.31
N GLY A 34 1.09 -12.86 12.08
CA GLY A 34 1.11 -14.32 11.90
C GLY A 34 1.50 -15.10 13.15
N VAL A 35 1.95 -16.32 12.95
CA VAL A 35 2.52 -17.22 13.97
C VAL A 35 4.04 -17.17 13.85
N LYS A 36 4.70 -16.57 14.82
CA LYS A 36 6.16 -16.43 14.80
C LYS A 36 6.85 -17.80 14.71
N GLY A 37 7.67 -17.97 13.66
CA GLY A 37 8.38 -19.22 13.40
C GLY A 37 7.65 -20.20 12.48
N ILE A 38 6.44 -19.91 12.04
CA ILE A 38 5.72 -20.64 11.00
C ILE A 38 5.91 -19.93 9.66
N GLY A 39 6.73 -20.50 8.79
CA GLY A 39 6.94 -19.98 7.44
C GLY A 39 5.98 -20.59 6.41
N PRO A 40 6.02 -20.09 5.15
CA PRO A 40 5.12 -20.50 4.07
C PRO A 40 5.09 -22.02 3.84
N LYS A 41 6.25 -22.69 3.87
CA LYS A 41 6.32 -24.15 3.65
C LYS A 41 5.55 -24.94 4.70
N THR A 42 5.70 -24.56 5.98
CA THR A 42 5.00 -25.21 7.10
C THR A 42 3.52 -24.89 7.06
N ALA A 43 3.15 -23.64 6.82
CA ALA A 43 1.75 -23.21 6.72
C ALA A 43 1.01 -23.94 5.58
N VAL A 44 1.61 -24.02 4.39
CA VAL A 44 1.03 -24.74 3.26
C VAL A 44 0.85 -26.24 3.58
N LYS A 45 1.83 -26.88 4.26
CA LYS A 45 1.72 -28.28 4.66
C LYS A 45 0.54 -28.49 5.63
N LEU A 46 0.41 -27.63 6.63
CA LEU A 46 -0.68 -27.67 7.60
C LEU A 46 -2.05 -27.47 6.92
N LEU A 47 -2.16 -26.48 6.06
CA LEU A 47 -3.42 -26.18 5.35
C LEU A 47 -3.81 -27.27 4.35
N LYS A 48 -2.85 -27.95 3.73
CA LYS A 48 -3.15 -29.12 2.91
C LYS A 48 -3.67 -30.30 3.70
N GLN A 49 -3.20 -30.47 4.93
CA GLN A 49 -3.57 -31.59 5.81
C GLN A 49 -4.90 -31.33 6.54
N TYR A 50 -5.09 -30.13 7.06
CA TYR A 50 -6.20 -29.80 7.98
C TYR A 50 -7.23 -28.85 7.36
N GLY A 51 -6.98 -28.32 6.17
CA GLY A 51 -7.93 -27.53 5.38
C GLY A 51 -8.02 -26.05 5.72
N SER A 52 -8.03 -25.67 7.00
CA SER A 52 -8.20 -24.29 7.47
C SER A 52 -7.42 -24.03 8.77
N LEU A 53 -7.39 -22.78 9.21
CA LEU A 53 -6.84 -22.39 10.51
C LEU A 53 -7.57 -23.10 11.63
N ASP A 54 -8.89 -23.11 11.60
CA ASP A 54 -9.71 -23.81 12.62
C ASP A 54 -9.41 -25.32 12.62
N GLY A 55 -9.36 -25.96 11.43
CA GLY A 55 -9.00 -27.37 11.31
C GLY A 55 -7.61 -27.70 11.87
N ILE A 56 -6.65 -26.80 11.75
CA ILE A 56 -5.32 -26.96 12.38
C ILE A 56 -5.43 -26.95 13.90
N TYR A 57 -6.23 -26.04 14.49
CA TYR A 57 -6.39 -25.97 15.94
C TYR A 57 -7.28 -27.07 16.51
N GLU A 58 -8.25 -27.59 15.75
CA GLU A 58 -9.04 -28.76 16.12
C GLU A 58 -8.19 -30.04 16.20
N HIS A 59 -7.18 -30.15 15.36
CA HIS A 59 -6.28 -31.31 15.31
C HIS A 59 -4.88 -31.01 15.88
N LEU A 60 -4.78 -30.01 16.77
CA LEU A 60 -3.50 -29.58 17.34
C LEU A 60 -2.74 -30.71 18.05
N ASP A 61 -3.45 -31.69 18.60
CA ASP A 61 -2.84 -32.81 19.27
C ASP A 61 -2.15 -33.81 18.34
N GLU A 62 -2.52 -33.81 17.07
CA GLU A 62 -1.86 -34.61 16.02
C GLU A 62 -0.57 -33.97 15.53
N ILE A 63 -0.39 -32.67 15.80
CA ILE A 63 0.77 -31.88 15.38
C ILE A 63 1.85 -32.04 16.46
N GLY A 64 3.00 -32.55 16.07
CA GLY A 64 4.10 -32.79 16.99
C GLY A 64 5.16 -31.69 17.05
N GLY A 65 5.98 -31.75 18.09
CA GLY A 65 7.20 -30.99 18.23
C GLY A 65 7.01 -29.47 18.31
N LYS A 66 8.04 -28.74 17.88
CA LYS A 66 8.10 -27.29 17.98
C LYS A 66 6.93 -26.58 17.26
N THR A 67 6.37 -27.19 16.22
CA THR A 67 5.24 -26.59 15.49
C THR A 67 4.00 -26.48 16.36
N LYS A 68 3.68 -27.51 17.14
CA LYS A 68 2.58 -27.50 18.13
C LYS A 68 2.79 -26.39 19.18
N GLU A 69 4.00 -26.30 19.71
CA GLU A 69 4.34 -25.30 20.74
C GLU A 69 4.14 -23.88 20.20
N LEU A 70 4.62 -23.60 18.97
CA LEU A 70 4.46 -22.30 18.34
C LEU A 70 3.00 -21.96 18.04
N LEU A 71 2.22 -22.91 17.53
CA LEU A 71 0.79 -22.72 17.29
C LEU A 71 0.04 -22.43 18.60
N ASN A 72 0.33 -23.15 19.68
CA ASN A 72 -0.24 -22.87 21.00
C ASN A 72 0.15 -21.49 21.53
N MET A 73 1.45 -21.17 21.48
CA MET A 73 1.98 -19.91 22.02
C MET A 73 1.42 -18.68 21.30
N TYR A 74 1.22 -18.78 20.00
CA TYR A 74 0.78 -17.66 19.15
C TYR A 74 -0.66 -17.81 18.64
N LYS A 75 -1.52 -18.57 19.35
CA LYS A 75 -2.92 -18.80 18.95
C LYS A 75 -3.68 -17.50 18.73
N ASP A 76 -3.62 -16.59 19.70
CA ASP A 76 -4.31 -15.31 19.63
C ASP A 76 -3.79 -14.45 18.47
N SER A 77 -2.47 -14.47 18.22
CA SER A 77 -1.85 -13.80 17.10
C SER A 77 -2.30 -14.35 15.75
N ALA A 78 -2.50 -15.68 15.64
CA ALA A 78 -3.01 -16.32 14.45
C ALA A 78 -4.45 -15.88 14.14
N TYR A 79 -5.33 -15.88 15.14
CA TYR A 79 -6.72 -15.45 14.95
C TYR A 79 -6.84 -13.94 14.71
N LEU A 80 -6.05 -13.11 15.37
CA LEU A 80 -5.94 -11.69 15.07
C LEU A 80 -5.50 -11.48 13.60
N SER A 81 -4.49 -12.22 13.17
CA SER A 81 -3.98 -12.15 11.80
C SER A 81 -5.02 -12.62 10.77
N TYR A 82 -5.81 -13.63 11.11
CA TYR A 82 -6.93 -14.07 10.29
C TYR A 82 -7.98 -12.96 10.11
N ASP A 83 -8.38 -12.31 11.22
CA ASP A 83 -9.38 -11.24 11.18
C ASP A 83 -8.86 -10.00 10.40
N LEU A 84 -7.60 -9.67 10.55
CA LEU A 84 -6.95 -8.59 9.80
C LEU A 84 -6.82 -8.89 8.30
N ALA A 85 -6.51 -10.15 7.94
CA ALA A 85 -6.37 -10.55 6.54
C ALA A 85 -7.72 -10.73 5.82
N LYS A 86 -8.81 -10.92 6.57
CA LYS A 86 -10.14 -11.17 6.01
C LYS A 86 -10.78 -9.88 5.52
N ILE A 87 -11.13 -9.86 4.22
CA ILE A 87 -11.88 -8.75 3.64
C ILE A 87 -13.29 -8.72 4.22
N ARG A 88 -13.66 -7.59 4.81
CA ARG A 88 -15.03 -7.36 5.29
C ARG A 88 -15.90 -6.86 4.12
N THR A 89 -16.94 -7.60 3.80
CA THR A 89 -17.86 -7.31 2.69
C THR A 89 -19.22 -6.76 3.13
N ASN A 90 -19.42 -6.63 4.44
CA ASN A 90 -20.69 -6.21 5.06
C ASN A 90 -20.60 -4.80 5.69
N LEU A 91 -19.71 -3.95 5.16
CA LEU A 91 -19.64 -2.56 5.58
C LEU A 91 -20.81 -1.78 4.98
N ASP A 92 -21.46 -0.96 5.80
CA ASP A 92 -22.47 0.00 5.33
C ASP A 92 -21.76 1.21 4.72
N ILE A 93 -21.48 1.08 3.42
CA ILE A 93 -20.86 2.16 2.64
C ILE A 93 -21.95 2.78 1.79
N PRO A 94 -22.29 4.07 2.01
CA PRO A 94 -23.22 4.76 1.14
C PRO A 94 -22.60 4.90 -0.25
N PHE A 95 -23.08 4.11 -1.20
CA PHE A 95 -22.60 4.10 -2.57
C PHE A 95 -23.77 4.24 -3.53
N ASP A 96 -23.72 5.29 -4.33
CA ASP A 96 -24.68 5.55 -5.41
C ASP A 96 -23.98 5.33 -6.75
N LEU A 97 -24.43 4.34 -7.51
CA LEU A 97 -23.84 3.98 -8.80
C LEU A 97 -24.00 5.10 -9.83
N GLU A 98 -25.13 5.86 -9.80
CA GLU A 98 -25.37 6.96 -10.72
C GLU A 98 -24.43 8.14 -10.42
N GLN A 99 -24.16 8.43 -9.15
CA GLN A 99 -23.20 9.46 -8.75
C GLN A 99 -21.75 9.06 -9.05
N ALA A 100 -21.45 7.77 -9.07
CA ALA A 100 -20.13 7.23 -9.36
C ALA A 100 -19.82 7.12 -10.87
N ARG A 101 -20.73 7.58 -11.74
CA ARG A 101 -20.51 7.57 -13.20
C ARG A 101 -19.39 8.53 -13.60
N THR A 102 -18.59 8.10 -14.56
CA THR A 102 -17.45 8.90 -15.06
C THR A 102 -17.86 10.12 -15.90
N ASP A 103 -19.11 10.17 -16.38
CA ASP A 103 -19.66 11.31 -17.08
C ASP A 103 -20.13 12.44 -16.14
N ASN A 104 -20.23 12.19 -14.84
CA ASN A 104 -20.55 13.17 -13.80
C ASN A 104 -19.32 13.83 -13.17
N ILE A 105 -18.13 13.61 -13.72
CA ILE A 105 -16.90 14.19 -13.19
C ILE A 105 -16.86 15.70 -13.49
N ASP A 106 -16.74 16.51 -12.43
CA ASP A 106 -16.42 17.94 -12.60
C ASP A 106 -14.93 18.09 -12.96
N ILE A 107 -14.71 18.42 -14.23
CA ILE A 107 -13.35 18.51 -14.80
C ILE A 107 -12.56 19.65 -14.14
N GLU A 108 -13.20 20.78 -13.83
CA GLU A 108 -12.53 21.95 -13.24
C GLU A 108 -12.08 21.61 -11.81
N GLU A 109 -12.95 20.97 -11.02
CA GLU A 109 -12.62 20.55 -9.66
C GLU A 109 -11.48 19.52 -9.64
N VAL A 110 -11.51 18.53 -10.54
CA VAL A 110 -10.43 17.53 -10.66
C VAL A 110 -9.11 18.18 -11.04
N MET A 111 -9.12 19.12 -11.99
CA MET A 111 -7.92 19.83 -12.42
C MET A 111 -7.37 20.73 -11.32
N ALA A 112 -8.25 21.42 -10.56
CA ALA A 112 -7.86 22.22 -9.41
C ALA A 112 -7.18 21.34 -8.33
N LEU A 113 -7.77 20.18 -8.01
CA LEU A 113 -7.22 19.24 -7.06
C LEU A 113 -5.85 18.67 -7.52
N PHE A 114 -5.72 18.31 -8.79
CA PHE A 114 -4.44 17.82 -9.32
C PHE A 114 -3.34 18.88 -9.25
N ASN A 115 -3.68 20.14 -9.46
CA ASN A 115 -2.74 21.27 -9.34
C ASN A 115 -2.35 21.50 -7.87
N GLU A 116 -3.30 21.46 -6.94
CA GLU A 116 -3.05 21.57 -5.50
C GLU A 116 -2.10 20.47 -5.01
N LEU A 117 -2.37 19.23 -5.42
CA LEU A 117 -1.56 18.06 -5.07
C LEU A 117 -0.29 17.92 -5.92
N GLN A 118 -0.03 18.81 -6.86
CA GLN A 118 1.11 18.80 -7.77
C GLN A 118 1.22 17.51 -8.62
N PHE A 119 0.10 16.92 -9.03
CA PHE A 119 0.03 15.70 -9.82
C PHE A 119 0.22 15.94 -11.32
N ARG A 120 1.38 16.45 -11.72
CA ARG A 120 1.70 16.87 -13.10
C ARG A 120 1.42 15.79 -14.16
N SER A 121 1.82 14.54 -13.88
CA SER A 121 1.62 13.42 -14.81
C SER A 121 0.15 13.03 -14.96
N LEU A 122 -0.65 13.14 -13.88
CA LEU A 122 -2.09 12.85 -13.91
C LEU A 122 -2.84 13.94 -14.67
N THR A 123 -2.51 15.20 -14.46
CA THR A 123 -3.05 16.34 -15.22
C THR A 123 -2.91 16.10 -16.73
N THR A 124 -1.70 15.79 -17.20
CA THR A 124 -1.45 15.52 -18.62
C THR A 124 -2.23 14.32 -19.16
N ARG A 125 -2.34 13.24 -18.37
CA ARG A 125 -3.10 12.04 -18.76
C ARG A 125 -4.60 12.32 -18.81
N PHE A 126 -5.12 13.06 -17.85
CA PHE A 126 -6.53 13.41 -17.78
C PHE A 126 -6.95 14.29 -18.96
N GLN A 127 -6.17 15.30 -19.30
CA GLN A 127 -6.38 16.15 -20.48
C GLN A 127 -6.42 15.34 -21.78
N LYS A 128 -5.52 14.36 -21.94
CA LYS A 128 -5.54 13.44 -23.08
C LYS A 128 -6.81 12.59 -23.16
N LEU A 129 -7.31 12.11 -22.02
CA LEU A 129 -8.56 11.34 -21.95
C LEU A 129 -9.78 12.17 -22.36
N LEU A 130 -9.78 13.46 -22.04
CA LEU A 130 -10.85 14.37 -22.41
C LEU A 130 -10.82 14.80 -23.89
N GLY A 131 -9.86 14.31 -24.68
CA GLY A 131 -9.71 14.71 -26.10
C GLY A 131 -9.28 16.17 -26.30
N GLN A 132 -8.98 16.88 -25.23
CA GLN A 132 -8.37 18.20 -25.29
C GLN A 132 -6.92 17.99 -25.70
N GLY A 133 -6.62 18.31 -26.96
CA GLY A 133 -5.29 18.17 -27.53
C GLY A 133 -4.24 18.79 -26.64
N ALA A 134 -3.09 18.17 -26.58
CA ALA A 134 -1.96 18.59 -25.79
C ALA A 134 -1.74 20.12 -25.88
N ILE A 135 -2.13 20.82 -24.83
CA ILE A 135 -1.55 22.13 -24.53
C ILE A 135 -0.10 21.79 -24.26
N SER A 136 0.78 22.28 -25.11
CA SER A 136 2.20 21.94 -25.09
C SER A 136 2.74 22.15 -23.68
N ALA A 137 3.43 21.17 -23.14
CA ALA A 137 4.06 21.24 -21.80
C ALA A 137 4.98 22.48 -21.65
N GLU A 138 5.40 23.08 -22.77
CA GLU A 138 6.18 24.32 -22.86
C GLU A 138 5.36 25.57 -22.50
N ALA A 139 4.06 25.61 -22.80
CA ALA A 139 3.23 26.78 -22.48
C ALA A 139 2.88 26.84 -20.99
N GLU A 140 2.60 25.68 -20.35
CA GLU A 140 2.35 25.62 -18.91
C GLU A 140 3.61 25.89 -18.08
N GLN A 141 4.78 25.48 -18.54
CA GLN A 141 6.04 25.81 -17.89
C GLN A 141 6.33 27.31 -17.89
N MET A 142 5.99 28.01 -18.98
CA MET A 142 6.16 29.47 -19.06
C MET A 142 5.19 30.26 -18.16
N GLU A 143 3.96 29.80 -17.95
CA GLU A 143 3.02 30.47 -17.04
C GLU A 143 3.34 30.19 -15.57
N LEU A 144 3.84 29.00 -15.23
CA LEU A 144 4.24 28.68 -13.85
C LEU A 144 5.42 29.53 -13.35
N PHE A 145 6.29 29.97 -14.26
CA PHE A 145 7.40 30.87 -13.92
C PHE A 145 7.00 32.37 -13.92
N LYS A 146 5.81 32.71 -14.42
CA LYS A 146 5.29 34.10 -14.43
C LYS A 146 4.42 34.45 -13.20
N LYS A 147 3.96 33.47 -12.43
CA LYS A 147 3.26 33.75 -11.17
C LYS A 147 4.30 34.08 -10.09
N GLU A 148 4.16 35.28 -9.52
CA GLU A 148 4.93 35.65 -8.34
C GLU A 148 4.88 34.53 -7.30
N PRO A 149 5.99 34.28 -6.59
CA PRO A 149 6.02 33.23 -5.57
C PRO A 149 4.92 33.51 -4.55
N VAL A 150 3.97 32.58 -4.45
CA VAL A 150 2.98 32.59 -3.36
C VAL A 150 3.79 32.59 -2.08
N LYS A 151 3.76 33.68 -1.32
CA LYS A 151 4.30 33.74 0.03
C LYS A 151 3.47 32.76 0.86
N LEU A 152 3.89 31.50 0.88
CA LEU A 152 3.47 30.58 1.94
C LEU A 152 3.87 31.25 3.25
N GLY A 153 2.88 31.63 4.06
CA GLY A 153 3.09 32.17 5.40
C GLY A 153 3.69 31.10 6.32
N MET A 154 4.93 30.76 6.08
CA MET A 154 5.73 30.05 7.06
C MET A 154 6.06 31.02 8.20
N PRO A 155 5.90 30.62 9.46
CA PRO A 155 6.32 31.46 10.56
C PRO A 155 7.81 31.75 10.39
N ALA A 156 8.19 33.04 10.38
CA ALA A 156 9.54 33.54 10.23
C ALA A 156 10.43 33.12 11.42
N LYS A 157 10.89 31.87 11.43
CA LYS A 157 11.73 31.34 12.51
C LYS A 157 12.95 30.56 12.04
N TYR A 158 13.15 30.44 10.74
CA TYR A 158 14.35 29.80 10.20
C TYR A 158 14.96 30.70 9.12
N ASP A 159 16.03 31.40 9.50
CA ASP A 159 16.93 32.07 8.55
C ASP A 159 17.80 30.97 7.93
N ILE A 160 17.32 30.37 6.83
CA ILE A 160 18.08 29.33 6.14
C ILE A 160 19.08 30.02 5.22
N GLN A 161 20.32 30.08 5.65
CA GLN A 161 21.44 30.46 4.78
C GLN A 161 21.85 29.26 3.95
N VAL A 162 21.62 29.32 2.65
CA VAL A 162 22.07 28.30 1.71
C VAL A 162 23.47 28.65 1.24
N THR A 163 24.45 27.85 1.62
CA THR A 163 25.81 27.96 1.11
C THR A 163 26.02 26.93 0.02
N ILE A 164 26.31 27.40 -1.21
CA ILE A 164 26.66 26.51 -2.33
C ILE A 164 28.12 26.10 -2.17
N VAL A 165 28.35 24.80 -1.98
CA VAL A 165 29.68 24.20 -1.91
C VAL A 165 30.01 23.64 -3.28
N ASP A 166 30.81 24.33 -4.05
CA ASP A 166 31.17 24.00 -5.43
C ASP A 166 32.62 23.47 -5.57
N ASP A 167 33.38 23.47 -4.48
CA ASP A 167 34.75 22.90 -4.44
C ASP A 167 35.07 22.20 -3.10
N LYS A 168 36.21 21.47 -3.11
CA LYS A 168 36.66 20.68 -1.95
C LYS A 168 37.19 21.51 -0.78
N GLU A 169 37.61 22.74 -1.00
CA GLU A 169 38.15 23.61 0.08
C GLU A 169 36.99 24.17 0.89
N LYS A 170 35.93 24.63 0.25
CA LYS A 170 34.68 25.07 0.94
C LYS A 170 34.01 23.96 1.74
N LEU A 171 34.15 22.70 1.28
CA LEU A 171 33.64 21.55 2.03
C LEU A 171 34.42 21.31 3.33
N LYS A 172 35.74 21.50 3.32
CA LYS A 172 36.57 21.37 4.54
C LYS A 172 36.23 22.41 5.59
N ASP A 173 36.06 23.67 5.20
CA ASP A 173 35.70 24.76 6.09
C ASP A 173 34.32 24.58 6.76
N LEU A 174 33.43 23.79 6.16
CA LEU A 174 32.11 23.50 6.69
C LEU A 174 32.11 22.36 7.71
N VAL A 175 33.06 21.44 7.61
CA VAL A 175 33.21 20.28 8.51
C VAL A 175 34.01 20.59 9.78
N GLU A 176 34.86 21.64 9.75
CA GLU A 176 35.70 22.06 10.89
C GLU A 176 35.01 23.14 11.79
N LYS A 177 33.78 23.55 11.49
CA LYS A 177 32.94 24.42 12.33
C LYS A 177 31.86 23.62 13.04
#